data_6f56b480ec034a1ee11a11686aa0ceff
#
_entry.id   6f56b480ec034a1ee11a11686aa0ceff
#
_cell.length_a   1.000
_cell.length_b   1.000
_cell.length_c   1.000
_cell.angle_alpha   90.00
_cell.angle_beta   90.00
_cell.angle_gamma   90.00
#
_symmetry.space_group_name_H-M   'P 1'
#
loop_
_entity.id
_entity.type
_entity.pdbx_description
1 polymer ?
#
loop_
_entity_poly.entity_id
_entity_poly.type
_entity_poly.pdbx_seq_one_letter_code
_entity_poly.pdbx_strand_id
1 'polypeptide(L)'
;VLAFAVAGALIQSSTAYGRFLYAVGNNPEAARVAGLPVRLLTASAYGISAMCAGWAGMMLVGYSRGATLNMGDDYLLPSIAAVVIGGSSILGGKGSYAGTVGGALLLTTLSMLIAAIGLSHGWRMIIEGTIILLALILLREGIYEALRMRRSTGHRQSGATKTSDAAGN
;
A
#
# COMPACT_ATOMS: atom_id res chain seq x y z
N VAL A 1 -3.85 19.21 -2.87
CA VAL A 1 -3.93 17.77 -2.56
C VAL A 1 -4.46 16.99 -3.76
N LEU A 2 -5.63 17.35 -4.30
CA LEU A 2 -6.28 16.61 -5.40
C LEU A 2 -5.43 16.56 -6.67
N ALA A 3 -4.80 17.66 -7.05
CA ALA A 3 -3.87 17.71 -8.19
C ALA A 3 -2.66 16.77 -8.00
N PHE A 4 -2.13 16.67 -6.80
CA PHE A 4 -1.03 15.78 -6.44
C PHE A 4 -1.45 14.30 -6.50
N ALA A 5 -2.66 14.01 -6.01
CA ALA A 5 -3.23 12.68 -6.07
C ALA A 5 -3.44 12.21 -7.52
N VAL A 6 -3.97 13.09 -8.38
CA VAL A 6 -4.17 12.81 -9.80
C VAL A 6 -2.84 12.63 -10.54
N ALA A 7 -1.86 13.51 -10.27
CA ALA A 7 -0.53 13.40 -10.87
C ALA A 7 0.17 12.09 -10.50
N GLY A 8 0.11 11.69 -9.22
CA GLY A 8 0.65 10.41 -8.77
C GLY A 8 -0.03 9.21 -9.41
N ALA A 9 -1.35 9.23 -9.54
CA ALA A 9 -2.12 8.20 -10.22
C ALA A 9 -1.74 8.06 -11.69
N LEU A 10 -1.59 9.17 -12.41
CA LEU A 10 -1.19 9.20 -13.81
C LEU A 10 0.24 8.68 -14.00
N ILE A 11 1.17 9.10 -13.15
CA ILE A 11 2.56 8.63 -13.21
C ILE A 11 2.62 7.12 -12.98
N GLN A 12 1.88 6.60 -12.01
CA GLN A 12 1.91 5.18 -11.67
C GLN A 12 1.21 4.30 -12.71
N SER A 13 0.06 4.72 -13.24
CA SER A 13 -0.75 3.90 -14.17
C SER A 13 -0.30 4.01 -15.62
N SER A 14 0.16 5.17 -16.07
CA SER A 14 0.43 5.44 -17.50
C SER A 14 1.90 5.36 -17.87
N THR A 15 2.82 5.34 -16.89
CA THR A 15 4.25 5.43 -17.17
C THR A 15 4.94 4.07 -17.10
N ALA A 16 5.94 3.86 -17.97
CA ALA A 16 6.84 2.69 -17.90
C ALA A 16 7.54 2.59 -16.53
N TYR A 17 7.80 3.73 -15.89
CA TYR A 17 8.37 3.81 -14.55
C TYR A 17 7.52 3.08 -13.50
N GLY A 18 6.21 3.28 -13.49
CA GLY A 18 5.29 2.58 -12.58
C GLY A 18 5.35 1.06 -12.77
N ARG A 19 5.37 0.59 -14.02
CA ARG A 19 5.49 -0.85 -14.33
C ARG A 19 6.80 -1.45 -13.85
N PHE A 20 7.91 -0.74 -14.02
CA PHE A 20 9.23 -1.18 -13.52
C PHE A 20 9.28 -1.22 -11.99
N LEU A 21 8.64 -0.25 -11.33
CA LEU A 21 8.54 -0.21 -9.87
C LEU A 21 7.78 -1.43 -9.33
N TYR A 22 6.69 -1.82 -9.98
CA TYR A 22 5.95 -3.04 -9.64
C TYR A 22 6.78 -4.32 -9.88
N ALA A 23 7.53 -4.38 -10.97
CA ALA A 23 8.41 -5.51 -11.26
C ALA A 23 9.49 -5.68 -10.20
N VAL A 24 10.14 -4.58 -9.81
CA VAL A 24 11.16 -4.57 -8.73
C VAL A 24 10.53 -4.93 -7.38
N GLY A 25 9.34 -4.39 -7.07
CA GLY A 25 8.63 -4.69 -5.83
C GLY A 25 8.18 -6.15 -5.70
N ASN A 26 7.89 -6.81 -6.82
CA ASN A 26 7.45 -8.20 -6.83
C ASN A 26 8.61 -9.19 -6.66
N ASN A 27 9.71 -8.97 -7.37
CA ASN A 27 10.95 -9.75 -7.24
C ASN A 27 12.15 -8.96 -7.71
N PRO A 28 12.95 -8.37 -6.80
CA PRO A 28 14.12 -7.56 -7.14
C PRO A 28 15.20 -8.33 -7.91
N GLU A 29 15.35 -9.63 -7.60
CA GLU A 29 16.36 -10.48 -8.23
C GLU A 29 16.01 -10.77 -9.70
N ALA A 30 14.75 -11.16 -9.95
CA ALA A 30 14.25 -11.36 -11.30
C ALA A 30 14.32 -10.06 -12.14
N ALA A 31 14.00 -8.92 -11.55
CA ALA A 31 14.12 -7.62 -12.19
C ALA A 31 15.56 -7.28 -12.56
N ARG A 32 16.54 -7.64 -11.71
CA ARG A 32 17.97 -7.46 -11.99
C ARG A 32 18.44 -8.32 -13.13
N VAL A 33 18.04 -9.59 -13.18
CA VAL A 33 18.36 -10.52 -14.27
C VAL A 33 17.75 -10.04 -15.59
N ALA A 34 16.58 -9.42 -15.54
CA ALA A 34 15.92 -8.78 -16.69
C ALA A 34 16.59 -7.47 -17.17
N GLY A 35 17.72 -7.07 -16.54
CA GLY A 35 18.48 -5.88 -16.93
C GLY A 35 17.95 -4.57 -16.39
N LEU A 36 16.99 -4.58 -15.46
CA LEU A 36 16.46 -3.36 -14.86
C LEU A 36 17.43 -2.78 -13.82
N PRO A 37 17.64 -1.45 -13.80
CA PRO A 37 18.50 -0.79 -12.82
C PRO A 37 17.80 -0.67 -11.46
N VAL A 38 17.69 -1.79 -10.73
CA VAL A 38 16.96 -1.91 -9.46
C VAL A 38 17.37 -0.84 -8.46
N ARG A 39 18.68 -0.57 -8.31
CA ARG A 39 19.20 0.45 -7.37
C ARG A 39 18.69 1.85 -7.68
N LEU A 40 18.70 2.24 -8.95
CA LEU A 40 18.21 3.55 -9.39
C LEU A 40 16.71 3.69 -9.20
N LEU A 41 15.94 2.65 -9.53
CA LEU A 41 14.49 2.63 -9.36
C LEU A 41 14.10 2.72 -7.89
N THR A 42 14.80 1.99 -7.02
CA THR A 42 14.56 2.06 -5.59
C THR A 42 14.95 3.43 -5.01
N ALA A 43 16.12 3.96 -5.38
CA ALA A 43 16.56 5.27 -4.93
C ALA A 43 15.61 6.40 -5.38
N SER A 44 15.11 6.36 -6.62
CA SER A 44 14.15 7.34 -7.11
C SER A 44 12.79 7.25 -6.40
N ALA A 45 12.33 6.05 -6.06
CA ALA A 45 11.10 5.87 -5.27
C ALA A 45 11.22 6.50 -3.88
N TYR A 46 12.33 6.26 -3.18
CA TYR A 46 12.59 6.91 -1.89
C TYR A 46 12.75 8.42 -2.01
N GLY A 47 13.40 8.89 -3.08
CA GLY A 47 13.54 10.33 -3.36
C GLY A 47 12.19 11.02 -3.54
N ILE A 48 11.31 10.45 -4.34
CA ILE A 48 9.94 10.97 -4.55
C ILE A 48 9.15 10.95 -3.24
N SER A 49 9.23 9.86 -2.48
CA SER A 49 8.58 9.75 -1.17
C SER A 49 9.06 10.84 -0.20
N ALA A 50 10.37 11.07 -0.13
CA ALA A 50 10.96 12.11 0.72
C ALA A 50 10.51 13.51 0.31
N MET A 51 10.43 13.81 -0.98
CA MET A 51 9.90 15.08 -1.49
C MET A 51 8.43 15.30 -1.10
N CYS A 52 7.60 14.26 -1.25
CA CYS A 52 6.20 14.31 -0.85
C CYS A 52 6.04 14.50 0.67
N ALA A 53 6.86 13.81 1.48
CA ALA A 53 6.86 13.94 2.93
C ALA A 53 7.30 15.34 3.37
N GLY A 54 8.34 15.90 2.73
CA GLY A 54 8.79 17.27 2.99
C GLY A 54 7.70 18.30 2.69
N TRP A 55 6.99 18.13 1.60
CA TRP A 55 5.87 19.01 1.25
C TRP A 55 4.68 18.88 2.20
N ALA A 56 4.34 17.66 2.61
CA ALA A 56 3.32 17.43 3.63
C ALA A 56 3.70 18.10 4.97
N GLY A 57 4.97 18.00 5.37
CA GLY A 57 5.50 18.68 6.56
C GLY A 57 5.36 20.20 6.49
N MET A 58 5.69 20.81 5.35
CA MET A 58 5.51 22.26 5.16
C MET A 58 4.04 22.69 5.27
N MET A 59 3.12 21.90 4.69
CA MET A 59 1.69 22.17 4.82
C MET A 59 1.20 22.03 6.27
N LEU A 60 1.72 21.05 7.00
CA LEU A 60 1.37 20.82 8.39
C LEU A 60 1.82 21.97 9.29
N VAL A 61 3.05 22.45 9.12
CA VAL A 61 3.58 23.63 9.83
C VAL A 61 2.76 24.88 9.52
N GLY A 62 2.38 25.08 8.25
CA GLY A 62 1.53 26.20 7.84
C GLY A 62 0.14 26.14 8.49
N TYR A 63 -0.45 24.96 8.61
CA TYR A 63 -1.75 24.76 9.25
C TYR A 63 -1.70 25.01 10.76
N SER A 64 -0.68 24.54 11.44
CA SER A 64 -0.54 24.65 12.91
C SER A 64 0.05 25.96 13.38
N ARG A 65 0.39 26.87 12.45
CA ARG A 65 1.03 28.17 12.72
C ARG A 65 2.33 28.08 13.54
N GLY A 66 3.00 26.94 13.53
CA GLY A 66 4.27 26.73 14.23
C GLY A 66 4.78 25.31 14.05
N ALA A 67 6.07 25.12 14.21
CA ALA A 67 6.70 23.81 14.22
C ALA A 67 6.91 23.35 15.65
N THR A 68 6.39 22.19 16.00
CA THR A 68 6.66 21.52 17.27
C THR A 68 7.45 20.23 17.02
N LEU A 69 8.29 19.84 17.98
CA LEU A 69 8.93 18.55 17.94
C LEU A 69 7.84 17.47 17.92
N ASN A 70 8.07 16.39 17.16
CA ASN A 70 7.17 15.22 17.06
C ASN A 70 5.80 15.49 16.42
N MET A 71 5.61 16.62 15.74
CA MET A 71 4.35 16.98 15.08
C MET A 71 3.91 15.95 14.03
N GLY A 72 4.83 15.16 13.49
CA GLY A 72 4.58 14.14 12.50
C GLY A 72 4.20 12.77 13.08
N ASP A 73 4.43 12.52 14.37
CA ASP A 73 4.27 11.20 14.97
C ASP A 73 2.83 10.70 14.91
N ASP A 74 1.86 11.59 15.09
CA ASP A 74 0.42 11.30 15.01
C ASP A 74 -0.02 10.83 13.61
N TYR A 75 0.77 11.12 12.56
CA TYR A 75 0.45 10.76 11.18
C TYR A 75 1.17 9.49 10.70
N LEU A 76 2.10 8.95 11.48
CA LEU A 76 2.90 7.80 11.08
C LEU A 76 2.04 6.53 10.95
N LEU A 77 1.29 6.17 11.97
CA LEU A 77 0.41 5.00 11.94
C LEU A 77 -0.76 5.15 10.97
N PRO A 78 -1.49 6.28 10.92
CA PRO A 78 -2.55 6.48 9.95
C PRO A 78 -2.08 6.43 8.49
N SER A 79 -0.86 6.90 8.18
CA SER A 79 -0.34 6.85 6.81
C SER A 79 -0.08 5.41 6.36
N ILE A 80 0.50 4.57 7.22
CA ILE A 80 0.69 3.14 6.95
C ILE A 80 -0.66 2.44 6.78
N ALA A 81 -1.61 2.74 7.67
CA ALA A 81 -2.95 2.19 7.61
C ALA A 81 -3.70 2.56 6.32
N ALA A 82 -3.59 3.80 5.85
CA ALA A 82 -4.20 4.25 4.60
C ALA A 82 -3.71 3.42 3.40
N VAL A 83 -2.42 3.12 3.35
CA VAL A 83 -1.81 2.30 2.29
C VAL A 83 -2.31 0.85 2.35
N VAL A 84 -2.39 0.28 3.56
CA VAL A 84 -2.83 -1.10 3.77
C VAL A 84 -4.32 -1.25 3.47
N ILE A 85 -5.16 -0.38 4.03
CA ILE A 85 -6.62 -0.36 3.76
C ILE A 85 -6.88 -0.12 2.27
N GLY A 86 -6.03 0.68 1.61
CA GLY A 86 -6.06 0.88 0.16
C GLY A 86 -5.70 -0.36 -0.67
N GLY A 87 -5.43 -1.51 -0.05
CA GLY A 87 -5.13 -2.78 -0.71
C GLY A 87 -3.70 -2.90 -1.24
N SER A 88 -2.79 -2.04 -0.78
CA SER A 88 -1.38 -2.15 -1.11
C SER A 88 -0.68 -3.17 -0.20
N SER A 89 0.09 -4.08 -0.79
CA SER A 89 0.84 -5.09 -0.05
C SER A 89 2.05 -4.48 0.65
N ILE A 90 2.20 -4.72 1.95
CA ILE A 90 3.38 -4.34 2.73
C ILE A 90 4.64 -5.07 2.21
N LEU A 91 4.48 -6.27 1.66
CA LEU A 91 5.57 -7.07 1.11
C LEU A 91 6.01 -6.61 -0.29
N GLY A 92 5.33 -5.61 -0.88
CA GLY A 92 5.63 -5.07 -2.21
C GLY A 92 4.93 -5.79 -3.37
N GLY A 93 5.16 -5.32 -4.59
CA GLY A 93 4.72 -5.95 -5.84
C GLY A 93 3.24 -5.82 -6.19
N LYS A 94 2.38 -5.47 -5.24
CA LYS A 94 0.94 -5.27 -5.46
C LYS A 94 0.47 -4.04 -4.70
N GLY A 95 -0.30 -3.20 -5.36
CA GLY A 95 -0.88 -2.02 -4.76
C GLY A 95 -1.65 -1.20 -5.79
N SER A 96 -2.58 -0.39 -5.31
CA SER A 96 -3.34 0.55 -6.13
C SER A 96 -3.22 1.95 -5.54
N TYR A 97 -2.73 2.89 -6.33
CA TYR A 97 -2.65 4.28 -5.90
C TYR A 97 -4.04 4.86 -5.59
N ALA A 98 -5.02 4.54 -6.45
CA ALA A 98 -6.40 4.94 -6.23
C ALA A 98 -6.97 4.35 -4.93
N GLY A 99 -6.64 3.09 -4.62
CA GLY A 99 -6.96 2.47 -3.34
C GLY A 99 -6.34 3.19 -2.15
N THR A 100 -5.07 3.54 -2.23
CA THR A 100 -4.36 4.29 -1.17
C THR A 100 -4.99 5.68 -0.94
N VAL A 101 -5.35 6.39 -2.00
CA VAL A 101 -6.07 7.67 -1.89
C VAL A 101 -7.44 7.47 -1.24
N GLY A 102 -8.19 6.43 -1.62
CA GLY A 102 -9.45 6.06 -0.99
C GLY A 102 -9.30 5.72 0.50
N GLY A 103 -8.28 4.95 0.85
CA GLY A 103 -7.94 4.63 2.24
C GLY A 103 -7.60 5.87 3.07
N ALA A 104 -6.83 6.79 2.50
CA ALA A 104 -6.49 8.06 3.16
C ALA A 104 -7.73 8.94 3.39
N LEU A 105 -8.62 9.04 2.39
CA LEU A 105 -9.87 9.78 2.52
C LEU A 105 -10.79 9.16 3.59
N LEU A 106 -10.90 7.84 3.61
CA LEU A 106 -11.70 7.12 4.59
C LEU A 106 -11.20 7.38 6.01
N LEU A 107 -9.89 7.22 6.25
CA LEU A 107 -9.31 7.46 7.57
C LEU A 107 -9.43 8.92 8.00
N THR A 108 -9.20 9.87 7.08
CA THR A 108 -9.33 11.30 7.38
C THR A 108 -10.77 11.66 7.75
N THR A 109 -11.75 11.15 7.00
CA THR A 109 -13.18 11.36 7.28
C THR A 109 -13.56 10.77 8.64
N LEU A 110 -13.08 9.56 8.94
CA LEU A 110 -13.31 8.89 10.21
C LEU A 110 -12.71 9.69 11.38
N SER A 111 -11.47 10.15 11.23
CA SER A 111 -10.79 10.99 12.24
C SER A 111 -11.54 12.30 12.49
N MET A 112 -12.08 12.93 11.43
CA MET A 112 -12.92 14.13 11.56
C MET A 112 -14.23 13.85 12.28
N LEU A 113 -14.86 12.70 12.00
CA LEU A 113 -16.11 12.28 12.65
C LEU A 113 -15.90 12.06 14.16
N ILE A 114 -14.81 11.37 14.53
CA ILE A 114 -14.45 11.13 15.93
C ILE A 114 -14.15 12.45 16.65
N ALA A 115 -13.47 13.37 15.99
CA ALA A 115 -13.19 14.70 16.53
C ALA A 115 -14.48 15.53 16.75
N ALA A 116 -15.46 15.40 15.86
CA ALA A 116 -16.76 16.10 15.97
C ALA A 116 -17.59 15.63 17.19
N ILE A 117 -17.41 14.38 17.63
CA ILE A 117 -18.09 13.84 18.83
C ILE A 117 -17.48 14.39 20.13
N GLY A 118 -16.34 15.10 20.06
CA GLY A 118 -15.69 15.71 21.25
C GLY A 118 -14.93 14.72 22.12
N LEU A 119 -14.58 13.55 21.59
CA LEU A 119 -13.79 12.55 22.32
C LEU A 119 -12.36 13.06 22.57
N SER A 120 -11.82 12.76 23.76
CA SER A 120 -10.44 13.11 24.08
C SER A 120 -9.45 12.40 23.16
N HIS A 121 -8.27 13.00 22.99
CA HIS A 121 -7.21 12.50 22.10
C HIS A 121 -6.85 11.03 22.37
N GLY A 122 -6.87 10.56 23.62
CA GLY A 122 -6.60 9.17 23.97
C GLY A 122 -7.61 8.19 23.40
N TRP A 123 -8.91 8.50 23.47
CA TRP A 123 -9.95 7.66 22.88
C TRP A 123 -9.84 7.55 21.36
N ARG A 124 -9.45 8.66 20.71
CA ARG A 124 -9.20 8.69 19.28
C ARG A 124 -8.10 7.71 18.87
N MET A 125 -6.97 7.70 19.56
CA MET A 125 -5.86 6.77 19.29
C MET A 125 -6.27 5.30 19.46
N ILE A 126 -7.09 4.98 20.48
CA ILE A 126 -7.58 3.62 20.70
C ILE A 126 -8.49 3.18 19.56
N ILE A 127 -9.40 4.03 19.12
CA ILE A 127 -10.35 3.72 18.04
C ILE A 127 -9.59 3.57 16.72
N GLU A 128 -8.69 4.49 16.37
CA GLU A 128 -7.87 4.43 15.18
C GLU A 128 -7.00 3.16 15.16
N GLY A 129 -6.32 2.85 16.26
CA GLY A 129 -5.52 1.64 16.41
C GLY A 129 -6.35 0.36 16.26
N THR A 130 -7.54 0.31 16.82
CA THR A 130 -8.47 -0.83 16.71
C THR A 130 -8.94 -1.01 15.25
N ILE A 131 -9.26 0.07 14.55
CA ILE A 131 -9.70 0.02 13.15
C ILE A 131 -8.55 -0.47 12.25
N ILE A 132 -7.33 0.02 12.48
CA ILE A 132 -6.14 -0.42 11.75
C ILE A 132 -5.92 -1.93 11.96
N LEU A 133 -6.02 -2.39 13.19
CA LEU A 133 -5.84 -3.80 13.55
C LEU A 133 -6.91 -4.69 12.91
N LEU A 134 -8.16 -4.25 12.92
CA LEU A 134 -9.29 -4.93 12.29
C LEU A 134 -9.11 -5.00 10.76
N ALA A 135 -8.71 -3.90 10.14
CA ALA A 135 -8.42 -3.85 8.71
C ALA A 135 -7.28 -4.79 8.32
N LEU A 136 -6.23 -4.87 9.15
CA LEU A 136 -5.08 -5.75 8.92
C LEU A 136 -5.49 -7.23 9.00
N ILE A 137 -6.34 -7.59 9.96
CA ILE A 137 -6.87 -8.95 10.13
C ILE A 137 -7.73 -9.34 8.93
N LEU A 138 -8.65 -8.47 8.50
CA LEU A 138 -9.53 -8.72 7.35
C LEU A 138 -8.73 -8.88 6.05
N LEU A 139 -7.70 -8.05 5.84
CA LEU A 139 -6.82 -8.21 4.67
C LEU A 139 -6.04 -9.52 4.71
N ARG A 140 -5.65 -9.98 5.90
CA ARG A 140 -4.93 -11.24 6.06
C ARG A 140 -5.80 -12.44 5.64
N GLU A 141 -7.07 -12.48 6.01
CA GLU A 141 -7.99 -13.55 5.64
C GLU A 141 -8.21 -13.61 4.12
N GLY A 142 -8.37 -12.48 3.44
CA GLY A 142 -8.48 -12.43 1.98
C GLY A 142 -7.25 -12.98 1.24
N ILE A 143 -6.05 -12.82 1.80
CA ILE A 143 -4.81 -13.36 1.23
C ILE A 143 -4.76 -14.89 1.40
N TYR A 144 -5.21 -15.43 2.52
CA TYR A 144 -5.25 -16.89 2.76
C TYR A 144 -6.22 -17.60 1.83
N GLU A 145 -7.38 -17.02 1.56
CA GLU A 145 -8.35 -17.60 0.61
C GLU A 145 -7.81 -17.57 -0.82
N ALA A 146 -7.18 -16.50 -1.25
CA ALA A 146 -6.56 -16.39 -2.57
C ALA A 146 -5.43 -17.40 -2.78
N LEU A 147 -4.61 -17.65 -1.76
CA LEU A 147 -3.55 -18.65 -1.77
C LEU A 147 -4.09 -20.09 -1.76
N ARG A 148 -5.19 -20.33 -1.07
CA ARG A 148 -5.87 -21.63 -1.00
C ARG A 148 -6.47 -22.02 -2.35
N MET A 149 -7.12 -21.09 -3.04
CA MET A 149 -7.66 -21.32 -4.38
C MET A 149 -6.57 -21.60 -5.41
N ARG A 150 -5.42 -20.93 -5.34
CA ARG A 150 -4.29 -21.16 -6.25
C ARG A 150 -3.64 -22.55 -6.07
N ARG A 151 -3.61 -23.08 -4.84
CA ARG A 151 -3.13 -24.45 -4.56
C ARG A 151 -4.07 -25.53 -5.11
N SER A 152 -5.36 -25.29 -5.08
CA SER A 152 -6.38 -26.22 -5.58
C SER A 152 -6.33 -26.40 -7.11
N THR A 153 -5.98 -25.35 -7.84
CA THR A 153 -5.91 -25.39 -9.32
C THR A 153 -4.63 -26.10 -9.82
N GLY A 154 -3.51 -25.97 -9.09
CA GLY A 154 -2.24 -26.62 -9.44
C GLY A 154 -2.27 -28.16 -9.33
N HIS A 155 -3.08 -28.69 -8.41
CA HIS A 155 -3.17 -30.14 -8.21
C HIS A 155 -4.02 -30.83 -9.29
N ARG A 156 -4.95 -30.11 -9.95
CA ARG A 156 -5.77 -30.67 -11.04
C ARG A 156 -5.00 -30.85 -12.35
N GLN A 157 -4.02 -30.01 -12.63
CA GLN A 157 -3.23 -30.11 -13.85
C GLN A 157 -2.16 -31.22 -13.78
N SER A 158 -1.62 -31.51 -12.59
CA SER A 158 -0.66 -32.59 -12.42
C SER A 158 -1.29 -34.01 -12.51
N GLY A 159 -2.59 -34.12 -12.24
CA GLY A 159 -3.33 -35.38 -12.40
C GLY A 159 -3.67 -35.72 -13.85
N ALA A 160 -3.89 -34.72 -14.70
CA ALA A 160 -4.28 -34.94 -16.09
C ALA A 160 -3.11 -35.41 -16.98
N THR A 161 -1.88 -35.01 -16.67
CA THR A 161 -0.69 -35.43 -17.42
C THR A 161 -0.30 -36.89 -17.12
N LYS A 162 -0.56 -37.34 -15.88
CA LYS A 162 -0.23 -38.73 -15.49
C LYS A 162 -1.16 -39.79 -16.10
N THR A 163 -2.40 -39.44 -16.42
CA THR A 163 -3.35 -40.37 -17.06
C THR A 163 -3.15 -40.47 -18.57
N SER A 164 -2.56 -39.44 -19.21
CA SER A 164 -2.22 -39.48 -20.66
C SER A 164 -1.01 -40.39 -20.95
N ASP A 165 -0.02 -40.45 -20.05
CA ASP A 165 1.16 -41.31 -20.23
C ASP A 165 0.89 -42.78 -19.93
N ALA A 166 -0.16 -43.10 -19.17
CA ALA A 166 -0.56 -44.49 -18.84
C ALA A 166 -1.43 -45.16 -19.93
N ALA A 167 -1.98 -44.39 -20.87
CA ALA A 167 -2.83 -44.86 -21.94
C ALA A 167 -2.10 -45.03 -23.29
N GLY A 168 -0.80 -44.71 -23.34
CA GLY A 168 0.03 -44.77 -24.56
C GLY A 168 1.10 -45.84 -24.61
N ASN A 169 1.07 -46.86 -23.68
CA ASN A 169 2.06 -47.96 -23.70
C ASN A 169 1.38 -49.32 -23.85
#